data_ca3e224adf8ca1f1b2b099cb5e58a367
#
_entry.id   ca3e224adf8ca1f1b2b099cb5e58a367
#
_cell.length_a   1.000
_cell.length_b   1.000
_cell.length_c   1.000
_cell.angle_alpha   90.00
_cell.angle_beta   90.00
_cell.angle_gamma   90.00
#
_symmetry.space_group_name_H-M   'P 1'
#
loop_
_entity.id
_entity.type
_entity.pdbx_description
1 polymer ?
#
loop_
_entity_poly.entity_id
_entity_poly.type
_entity_poly.pdbx_seq_one_letter_code
_entity_poly.pdbx_strand_id
1 'polypeptide(L)'
;MLAAPAFAAEPVDGAINMQPAATRIAERVHEFHNVLLVIITAITLLVLALLIWIVVRYNQKANKVSRKFSHNTTIEIVWTVVPALILVGIAGLSFPNLFYQNVTPNLGQIVATSKQLLAEGKSAEHQAFTKNYFPDAAEEGFVNVKIQGNQWNWTYTYPDIVDETGEPVEFVSNGIHKGRASDPTDGLRLLSTDYPMVVPANRYIRFYTAAADVIHSWAVPAFAIKVDAIPGRLNEGWFLVREPGVYYGQCSELCGVDHAYMPIEVRVVPQAQFDAWAELMKAGDFDGAAASVSQIASAETETKFASN
;
A
#
# COMPACT_ATOMS: atom_id res chain seq x y z
N MET A 1 -26.32 -19.16 -6.56
CA MET A 1 -24.92 -18.92 -6.96
C MET A 1 -24.39 -17.87 -6.02
N LEU A 2 -23.38 -18.19 -5.23
CA LEU A 2 -22.74 -17.21 -4.34
C LEU A 2 -21.90 -16.29 -5.23
N ALA A 3 -22.24 -15.00 -5.29
CA ALA A 3 -21.38 -13.99 -5.90
C ALA A 3 -20.01 -14.06 -5.24
N ALA A 4 -18.95 -14.15 -6.03
CA ALA A 4 -17.62 -13.98 -5.48
C ALA A 4 -17.55 -12.58 -4.84
N PRO A 5 -17.04 -12.45 -3.60
CA PRO A 5 -16.96 -11.14 -2.96
C PRO A 5 -16.10 -10.23 -3.83
N ALA A 6 -16.50 -8.96 -3.93
CA ALA A 6 -15.62 -7.92 -4.45
C ALA A 6 -14.30 -8.00 -3.71
N PHE A 7 -13.22 -7.70 -4.40
CA PHE A 7 -11.89 -7.76 -3.81
C PHE A 7 -11.84 -6.74 -2.65
N ALA A 8 -12.01 -7.20 -1.44
CA ALA A 8 -11.80 -6.40 -0.25
C ALA A 8 -10.44 -6.78 0.34
N ALA A 9 -9.52 -5.84 0.41
CA ALA A 9 -8.26 -6.06 1.10
C ALA A 9 -8.43 -5.64 2.56
N GLU A 10 -9.05 -6.51 3.33
CA GLU A 10 -9.21 -6.41 4.76
C GLU A 10 -8.26 -7.38 5.49
N PRO A 11 -7.94 -7.14 6.76
CA PRO A 11 -7.25 -8.11 7.59
C PRO A 11 -8.08 -9.39 7.72
N VAL A 12 -7.46 -10.55 7.48
CA VAL A 12 -8.11 -11.87 7.59
C VAL A 12 -7.59 -12.57 8.84
N ASP A 13 -8.48 -13.10 9.66
CA ASP A 13 -8.14 -13.80 10.88
C ASP A 13 -7.22 -15.00 10.60
N GLY A 14 -6.09 -15.04 11.32
CA GLY A 14 -5.10 -16.12 11.16
C GLY A 14 -4.30 -16.07 9.86
N ALA A 15 -4.44 -15.05 9.05
CA ALA A 15 -3.62 -14.88 7.85
C ALA A 15 -2.14 -14.75 8.21
N ILE A 16 -1.30 -15.49 7.48
CA ILE A 16 0.16 -15.40 7.56
C ILE A 16 0.64 -14.64 6.34
N ASN A 17 1.65 -13.76 6.53
CA ASN A 17 2.21 -12.94 5.46
C ASN A 17 1.41 -11.64 5.20
N MET A 18 1.76 -10.91 4.15
CA MET A 18 1.16 -9.62 3.79
C MET A 18 -0.23 -9.80 3.16
N GLN A 19 -1.05 -8.76 3.22
CA GLN A 19 -2.31 -8.71 2.49
C GLN A 19 -2.07 -8.86 0.98
N PRO A 20 -3.07 -9.33 0.19
CA PRO A 20 -2.94 -9.40 -1.26
C PRO A 20 -2.53 -8.05 -1.88
N ALA A 21 -1.59 -8.09 -2.81
CA ALA A 21 -1.08 -6.89 -3.46
C ALA A 21 -2.12 -6.32 -4.44
N ALA A 22 -2.52 -5.07 -4.26
CA ALA A 22 -3.44 -4.37 -5.15
C ALA A 22 -2.74 -3.45 -6.16
N THR A 23 -1.46 -3.15 -5.95
CA THR A 23 -0.65 -2.28 -6.80
C THR A 23 0.63 -2.97 -7.26
N ARG A 24 1.24 -2.46 -8.34
CA ARG A 24 2.58 -2.95 -8.73
C ARG A 24 3.64 -2.64 -7.67
N ILE A 25 3.48 -1.56 -6.91
CA ILE A 25 4.35 -1.24 -5.77
C ILE A 25 4.29 -2.39 -4.75
N ALA A 26 3.06 -2.81 -4.36
CA ALA A 26 2.87 -3.91 -3.40
C ALA A 26 3.41 -5.26 -3.91
N GLU A 27 3.21 -5.58 -5.20
CA GLU A 27 3.79 -6.79 -5.80
C GLU A 27 5.32 -6.80 -5.65
N ARG A 28 6.01 -5.69 -5.96
CA ARG A 28 7.46 -5.57 -5.83
C ARG A 28 7.94 -5.66 -4.39
N VAL A 29 7.18 -5.09 -3.44
CA VAL A 29 7.47 -5.21 -2.01
C VAL A 29 7.34 -6.66 -1.56
N HIS A 30 6.32 -7.39 -2.02
CA HIS A 30 6.14 -8.82 -1.71
C HIS A 30 7.27 -9.69 -2.32
N GLU A 31 7.66 -9.42 -3.57
CA GLU A 31 8.80 -10.09 -4.21
C GLU A 31 10.09 -9.93 -3.36
N PHE A 32 10.36 -8.70 -2.92
CA PHE A 32 11.52 -8.39 -2.07
C PHE A 32 11.41 -9.03 -0.67
N HIS A 33 10.23 -8.96 -0.05
CA HIS A 33 9.95 -9.59 1.23
C HIS A 33 10.22 -11.11 1.20
N ASN A 34 9.79 -11.81 0.16
CA ASN A 34 10.03 -13.24 0.01
C ASN A 34 11.53 -13.58 -0.06
N VAL A 35 12.33 -12.75 -0.72
CA VAL A 35 13.81 -12.90 -0.72
C VAL A 35 14.36 -12.72 0.69
N LEU A 36 13.89 -11.70 1.42
CA LEU A 36 14.31 -11.48 2.81
C LEU A 36 13.92 -12.65 3.72
N LEU A 37 12.73 -13.22 3.56
CA LEU A 37 12.28 -14.38 4.33
C LEU A 37 13.22 -15.58 4.15
N VAL A 38 13.68 -15.84 2.94
CA VAL A 38 14.67 -16.91 2.68
C VAL A 38 15.97 -16.63 3.40
N ILE A 39 16.49 -15.42 3.31
CA ILE A 39 17.76 -15.03 3.95
C ILE A 39 17.67 -15.14 5.47
N ILE A 40 16.65 -14.54 6.09
CA ILE A 40 16.50 -14.56 7.56
C ILE A 40 16.22 -15.97 8.09
N THR A 41 15.47 -16.78 7.35
CA THR A 41 15.23 -18.19 7.71
C THR A 41 16.53 -18.99 7.69
N ALA A 42 17.35 -18.83 6.65
CA ALA A 42 18.65 -19.50 6.56
C ALA A 42 19.58 -19.09 7.72
N ILE A 43 19.65 -17.80 8.05
CA ILE A 43 20.44 -17.30 9.18
C ILE A 43 19.91 -17.86 10.50
N THR A 44 18.59 -17.85 10.71
CA THR A 44 17.96 -18.37 11.94
C THR A 44 18.25 -19.85 12.12
N LEU A 45 18.12 -20.66 11.06
CA LEU A 45 18.42 -22.08 11.10
C LEU A 45 19.91 -22.35 11.35
N LEU A 46 20.81 -21.57 10.75
CA LEU A 46 22.24 -21.66 11.02
C LEU A 46 22.56 -21.39 12.50
N VAL A 47 22.03 -20.28 13.05
CA VAL A 47 22.25 -19.92 14.46
C VAL A 47 21.66 -20.98 15.38
N LEU A 48 20.46 -21.47 15.11
CA LEU A 48 19.80 -22.53 15.87
C LEU A 48 20.66 -23.81 15.85
N ALA A 49 21.16 -24.23 14.70
CA ALA A 49 22.02 -25.39 14.55
C ALA A 49 23.32 -25.23 15.36
N LEU A 50 23.94 -24.06 15.34
CA LEU A 50 25.15 -23.78 16.15
C LEU A 50 24.84 -23.81 17.65
N LEU A 51 23.71 -23.27 18.09
CA LEU A 51 23.31 -23.34 19.52
C LEU A 51 23.05 -24.78 19.97
N ILE A 52 22.31 -25.56 19.19
CA ILE A 52 22.10 -26.98 19.47
C ILE A 52 23.43 -27.71 19.53
N TRP A 53 24.35 -27.47 18.57
CA TRP A 53 25.68 -28.05 18.55
C TRP A 53 26.45 -27.73 19.84
N ILE A 54 26.42 -26.46 20.30
CA ILE A 54 27.09 -26.05 21.55
C ILE A 54 26.48 -26.77 22.74
N VAL A 55 25.15 -26.81 22.86
CA VAL A 55 24.47 -27.48 23.98
C VAL A 55 24.77 -28.97 24.02
N VAL A 56 24.77 -29.66 22.89
CA VAL A 56 25.01 -31.10 22.81
C VAL A 56 26.50 -31.44 22.97
N ARG A 57 27.39 -30.66 22.34
CA ARG A 57 28.81 -31.03 22.24
C ARG A 57 29.67 -30.45 23.35
N TYR A 58 29.32 -29.30 23.90
CA TYR A 58 30.15 -28.55 24.85
C TYR A 58 29.55 -28.42 26.24
N ASN A 59 28.62 -29.28 26.62
CA ASN A 59 28.08 -29.31 27.98
C ASN A 59 29.09 -29.88 28.99
N GLN A 60 28.84 -29.70 30.29
CA GLN A 60 29.72 -30.09 31.37
C GLN A 60 29.99 -31.63 31.42
N LYS A 61 29.04 -32.46 30.96
CA LYS A 61 29.21 -33.91 30.91
C LYS A 61 30.17 -34.33 29.79
N ALA A 62 30.12 -33.66 28.65
CA ALA A 62 30.95 -33.93 27.49
C ALA A 62 32.36 -33.31 27.61
N ASN A 63 32.49 -32.17 28.31
CA ASN A 63 33.75 -31.45 28.46
C ASN A 63 34.02 -31.12 29.93
N LYS A 64 34.76 -31.96 30.60
CA LYS A 64 35.13 -31.79 32.03
C LYS A 64 36.12 -30.65 32.27
N VAL A 65 36.91 -30.28 31.25
CA VAL A 65 37.92 -29.23 31.33
C VAL A 65 37.73 -28.29 30.15
N SER A 66 37.46 -27.02 30.44
CA SER A 66 37.30 -26.00 29.40
C SER A 66 38.64 -25.59 28.77
N ARG A 67 38.67 -25.42 27.45
CA ARG A 67 39.84 -24.87 26.76
C ARG A 67 39.90 -23.35 26.99
N LYS A 68 41.09 -22.87 27.33
CA LYS A 68 41.35 -21.43 27.54
C LYS A 68 41.87 -20.81 26.25
N PHE A 69 40.97 -20.42 25.33
CA PHE A 69 41.31 -19.57 24.22
C PHE A 69 40.41 -18.31 24.27
N SER A 70 40.93 -17.14 23.92
CA SER A 70 40.24 -15.87 24.08
C SER A 70 39.82 -15.22 22.75
N HIS A 71 40.43 -15.61 21.65
CA HIS A 71 40.17 -15.04 20.33
C HIS A 71 40.53 -15.99 19.20
N ASN A 72 39.92 -15.74 18.01
CA ASN A 72 40.29 -16.35 16.74
C ASN A 72 40.04 -15.36 15.61
N THR A 73 41.08 -14.68 15.18
CA THR A 73 41.01 -13.62 14.20
C THR A 73 40.35 -14.05 12.88
N THR A 74 40.56 -15.30 12.44
CA THR A 74 39.93 -15.79 11.21
C THR A 74 38.40 -15.82 11.34
N ILE A 75 37.88 -16.37 12.44
CA ILE A 75 36.43 -16.42 12.69
C ILE A 75 35.88 -15.01 12.85
N GLU A 76 36.59 -14.12 13.53
CA GLU A 76 36.21 -12.72 13.73
C GLU A 76 36.06 -11.98 12.38
N ILE A 77 37.00 -12.16 11.47
CA ILE A 77 36.92 -11.62 10.11
C ILE A 77 35.69 -12.20 9.38
N VAL A 78 35.48 -13.51 9.44
CA VAL A 78 34.36 -14.18 8.75
C VAL A 78 33.02 -13.65 9.25
N TRP A 79 32.79 -13.59 10.60
CA TRP A 79 31.52 -13.14 11.11
C TRP A 79 31.26 -11.63 10.93
N THR A 80 32.29 -10.83 10.62
CA THR A 80 32.16 -9.42 10.26
C THR A 80 31.89 -9.22 8.76
N VAL A 81 32.66 -9.90 7.91
CA VAL A 81 32.61 -9.71 6.46
C VAL A 81 31.35 -10.34 5.86
N VAL A 82 30.96 -11.54 6.30
CA VAL A 82 29.80 -12.25 5.72
C VAL A 82 28.50 -11.46 5.91
N PRO A 83 28.14 -10.97 7.12
CA PRO A 83 26.96 -10.11 7.28
C PRO A 83 27.04 -8.80 6.46
N ALA A 84 28.22 -8.18 6.37
CA ALA A 84 28.38 -6.98 5.56
C ALA A 84 28.11 -7.25 4.07
N LEU A 85 28.57 -8.36 3.53
CA LEU A 85 28.27 -8.76 2.15
C LEU A 85 26.79 -9.07 1.92
N ILE A 86 26.13 -9.71 2.89
CA ILE A 86 24.68 -9.95 2.84
C ILE A 86 23.93 -8.63 2.80
N LEU A 87 24.30 -7.66 3.65
CA LEU A 87 23.68 -6.32 3.66
C LEU A 87 23.88 -5.58 2.33
N VAL A 88 25.06 -5.65 1.74
CA VAL A 88 25.33 -5.07 0.40
C VAL A 88 24.44 -5.71 -0.67
N GLY A 89 24.28 -7.04 -0.63
CA GLY A 89 23.37 -7.76 -1.53
C GLY A 89 21.91 -7.34 -1.35
N ILE A 90 21.43 -7.21 -0.11
CA ILE A 90 20.09 -6.73 0.22
C ILE A 90 19.89 -5.29 -0.28
N ALA A 91 20.86 -4.41 -0.06
CA ALA A 91 20.80 -3.03 -0.52
C ALA A 91 20.66 -2.95 -2.05
N GLY A 92 21.42 -3.76 -2.79
CA GLY A 92 21.34 -3.83 -4.25
C GLY A 92 19.95 -4.22 -4.78
N LEU A 93 19.19 -5.02 -4.04
CA LEU A 93 17.81 -5.41 -4.36
C LEU A 93 16.78 -4.38 -3.86
N SER A 94 17.09 -3.70 -2.76
CA SER A 94 16.18 -2.74 -2.10
C SER A 94 16.10 -1.40 -2.83
N PHE A 95 17.24 -0.82 -3.25
CA PHE A 95 17.27 0.51 -3.85
C PHE A 95 16.37 0.68 -5.08
N PRO A 96 16.32 -0.25 -6.06
CA PRO A 96 15.41 -0.12 -7.20
C PRO A 96 13.92 -0.06 -6.78
N ASN A 97 13.54 -0.78 -5.71
CA ASN A 97 12.17 -0.75 -5.19
C ASN A 97 11.88 0.57 -4.47
N LEU A 98 12.83 1.06 -3.69
CA LEU A 98 12.72 2.34 -3.01
C LEU A 98 12.54 3.49 -4.00
N PHE A 99 13.35 3.55 -5.05
CA PHE A 99 13.22 4.56 -6.10
C PHE A 99 11.90 4.44 -6.86
N TYR A 100 11.47 3.21 -7.21
CA TYR A 100 10.21 3.00 -7.88
C TYR A 100 9.01 3.49 -7.07
N GLN A 101 9.04 3.30 -5.76
CA GLN A 101 7.97 3.71 -4.84
C GLN A 101 7.93 5.23 -4.61
N ASN A 102 9.12 5.85 -4.44
CA ASN A 102 9.22 7.24 -3.99
C ASN A 102 9.25 8.27 -5.12
N VAL A 103 9.54 7.85 -6.36
CA VAL A 103 9.62 8.78 -7.49
C VAL A 103 8.31 8.76 -8.26
N THR A 104 7.61 9.88 -8.24
CA THR A 104 6.37 10.06 -9.02
C THR A 104 6.67 9.84 -10.51
N PRO A 105 5.92 8.97 -11.20
CA PRO A 105 6.19 8.63 -12.60
C PRO A 105 6.04 9.85 -13.52
N ASN A 106 6.94 9.99 -14.47
CA ASN A 106 6.76 10.92 -15.58
C ASN A 106 5.88 10.25 -16.65
N LEU A 107 4.59 10.56 -16.64
CA LEU A 107 3.60 9.93 -17.51
C LEU A 107 3.93 10.16 -19.00
N GLY A 108 4.35 11.36 -19.38
CA GLY A 108 4.76 11.67 -20.75
C GLY A 108 5.93 10.80 -21.23
N GLN A 109 6.91 10.55 -20.36
CA GLN A 109 8.03 9.66 -20.65
C GLN A 109 7.59 8.20 -20.76
N ILE A 110 6.66 7.75 -19.91
CA ILE A 110 6.10 6.39 -19.97
C ILE A 110 5.44 6.16 -21.33
N VAL A 111 4.58 7.06 -21.77
CA VAL A 111 3.89 7.00 -23.07
C VAL A 111 4.90 7.02 -24.22
N ALA A 112 5.87 7.94 -24.19
CA ALA A 112 6.89 8.06 -25.24
C ALA A 112 7.74 6.78 -25.35
N THR A 113 8.19 6.23 -24.22
CA THR A 113 9.00 4.99 -24.19
C THR A 113 8.19 3.80 -24.71
N SER A 114 6.92 3.67 -24.34
CA SER A 114 6.03 2.62 -24.84
C SER A 114 5.90 2.69 -26.37
N LYS A 115 5.60 3.86 -26.92
CA LYS A 115 5.48 4.09 -28.37
C LYS A 115 6.78 3.81 -29.11
N GLN A 116 7.93 4.19 -28.52
CA GLN A 116 9.24 3.90 -29.09
C GLN A 116 9.52 2.40 -29.18
N LEU A 117 9.31 1.64 -28.09
CA LEU A 117 9.54 0.18 -28.05
C LEU A 117 8.66 -0.56 -29.08
N LEU A 118 7.42 -0.11 -29.27
CA LEU A 118 6.54 -0.66 -30.30
C LEU A 118 7.05 -0.33 -31.73
N ALA A 119 7.47 0.90 -31.97
CA ALA A 119 7.98 1.34 -33.28
C ALA A 119 9.30 0.61 -33.65
N GLU A 120 10.13 0.29 -32.66
CA GLU A 120 11.38 -0.49 -32.84
C GLU A 120 11.15 -2.01 -32.95
N GLY A 121 9.90 -2.48 -32.84
CA GLY A 121 9.56 -3.92 -32.89
C GLY A 121 10.04 -4.73 -31.68
N LYS A 122 10.39 -4.06 -30.56
CA LYS A 122 10.89 -4.68 -29.32
C LYS A 122 9.76 -5.20 -28.44
N SER A 123 9.00 -6.17 -28.94
CA SER A 123 7.79 -6.69 -28.27
C SER A 123 8.05 -7.24 -26.87
N ALA A 124 9.15 -7.97 -26.65
CA ALA A 124 9.47 -8.53 -25.33
C ALA A 124 9.82 -7.43 -24.31
N GLU A 125 10.61 -6.43 -24.75
CA GLU A 125 10.95 -5.27 -23.91
C GLU A 125 9.71 -4.42 -23.59
N HIS A 126 8.83 -4.21 -24.59
CA HIS A 126 7.57 -3.53 -24.40
C HIS A 126 6.68 -4.26 -23.39
N GLN A 127 6.54 -5.58 -23.49
CA GLN A 127 5.77 -6.37 -22.54
C GLN A 127 6.33 -6.28 -21.10
N ALA A 128 7.67 -6.32 -20.95
CA ALA A 128 8.31 -6.13 -19.64
C ALA A 128 8.12 -4.71 -19.11
N PHE A 129 8.12 -3.70 -19.98
CA PHE A 129 7.90 -2.30 -19.63
C PHE A 129 6.44 -2.08 -19.15
N THR A 130 5.44 -2.56 -19.91
CA THR A 130 4.01 -2.40 -19.57
C THR A 130 3.63 -3.08 -18.27
N LYS A 131 4.33 -4.14 -17.88
CA LYS A 131 4.15 -4.78 -16.57
C LYS A 131 4.44 -3.84 -15.38
N ASN A 132 5.33 -2.85 -15.56
CA ASN A 132 5.74 -1.93 -14.50
C ASN A 132 5.12 -0.53 -14.63
N TYR A 133 4.81 -0.08 -15.85
CA TYR A 133 4.49 1.31 -16.16
C TYR A 133 3.26 1.46 -17.04
N PHE A 134 2.21 0.91 -16.84
CA PHE A 134 0.86 1.03 -17.45
C PHE A 134 0.69 2.22 -18.43
N PRO A 135 1.18 2.15 -19.69
CA PRO A 135 1.18 3.31 -20.61
C PRO A 135 -0.20 3.84 -20.94
N ASP A 136 -1.21 2.95 -21.08
CA ASP A 136 -2.59 3.34 -21.33
C ASP A 136 -3.15 4.20 -20.21
N ALA A 137 -2.90 3.82 -18.95
CA ALA A 137 -3.26 4.63 -17.78
C ALA A 137 -2.47 5.96 -17.73
N ALA A 138 -1.25 5.99 -18.28
CA ALA A 138 -0.43 7.20 -18.32
C ALA A 138 -0.95 8.22 -19.35
N GLU A 139 -1.59 7.80 -20.43
CA GLU A 139 -2.22 8.69 -21.41
C GLU A 139 -3.39 9.49 -20.81
N GLU A 140 -4.08 8.91 -19.83
CA GLU A 140 -5.20 9.54 -19.14
C GLU A 140 -4.79 10.57 -18.07
N GLY A 141 -3.50 10.67 -17.75
CA GLY A 141 -2.99 11.62 -16.76
C GLY A 141 -3.22 11.17 -15.30
N PHE A 142 -2.90 12.08 -14.37
CA PHE A 142 -3.12 11.87 -12.95
C PHE A 142 -4.53 12.27 -12.51
N VAL A 143 -5.07 11.53 -11.53
CA VAL A 143 -6.07 12.06 -10.61
C VAL A 143 -5.32 12.53 -9.36
N ASN A 144 -5.50 13.80 -8.98
CA ASN A 144 -4.81 14.38 -7.84
C ASN A 144 -5.72 14.39 -6.62
N VAL A 145 -5.15 14.04 -5.44
CA VAL A 145 -5.87 14.08 -4.16
C VAL A 145 -4.97 14.66 -3.09
N LYS A 146 -5.43 15.67 -2.37
CA LYS A 146 -4.79 16.13 -1.14
C LYS A 146 -5.41 15.41 0.04
N ILE A 147 -4.58 14.93 0.95
CA ILE A 147 -4.95 14.15 2.14
C ILE A 147 -4.43 14.90 3.35
N GLN A 148 -5.32 15.41 4.20
CA GLN A 148 -4.96 16.10 5.41
C GLN A 148 -5.35 15.28 6.63
N GLY A 149 -4.37 14.97 7.49
CA GLY A 149 -4.62 14.34 8.79
C GLY A 149 -5.03 15.37 9.83
N ASN A 150 -6.06 15.03 10.60
CA ASN A 150 -6.54 15.81 11.73
C ASN A 150 -6.76 14.87 12.93
N GLN A 151 -6.82 15.39 14.15
CA GLN A 151 -7.22 14.65 15.33
C GLN A 151 -8.76 14.57 15.41
N TRP A 152 -9.49 13.52 15.05
CA TRP A 152 -8.99 12.22 14.52
C TRP A 152 -9.83 11.81 13.32
N ASN A 153 -9.54 12.36 12.16
CA ASN A 153 -10.18 12.06 10.89
C ASN A 153 -9.23 12.41 9.72
N TRP A 154 -9.67 12.13 8.50
CA TRP A 154 -8.99 12.55 7.29
C TRP A 154 -9.85 13.54 6.51
N THR A 155 -9.23 14.58 5.95
CA THR A 155 -9.86 15.47 4.98
C THR A 155 -9.28 15.16 3.60
N TYR A 156 -10.16 14.88 2.63
CA TYR A 156 -9.79 14.65 1.24
C TYR A 156 -10.23 15.83 0.39
N THR A 157 -9.28 16.40 -0.38
CA THR A 157 -9.55 17.47 -1.37
C THR A 157 -9.18 16.96 -2.74
N TYR A 158 -10.05 17.15 -3.73
CA TYR A 158 -9.83 16.80 -5.13
C TYR A 158 -9.64 18.09 -5.95
N PRO A 159 -8.39 18.54 -6.18
CA PRO A 159 -8.12 19.83 -6.83
C PRO A 159 -8.66 19.96 -8.25
N ASP A 160 -8.78 18.82 -8.95
CA ASP A 160 -9.22 18.76 -10.33
C ASP A 160 -10.75 18.62 -10.48
N ILE A 161 -11.48 18.46 -9.36
CA ILE A 161 -12.94 18.38 -9.31
C ILE A 161 -13.42 19.62 -8.58
N VAL A 162 -14.04 20.54 -9.32
CA VAL A 162 -14.53 21.80 -8.76
C VAL A 162 -16.05 21.82 -8.72
N ASP A 163 -16.61 22.40 -7.67
CA ASP A 163 -18.05 22.61 -7.51
C ASP A 163 -18.59 23.77 -8.39
N GLU A 164 -19.86 24.08 -8.26
CA GLU A 164 -20.51 25.18 -9.01
C GLU A 164 -19.95 26.56 -8.65
N THR A 165 -19.28 26.70 -7.51
CA THR A 165 -18.64 27.97 -7.08
C THR A 165 -17.21 28.11 -7.60
N GLY A 166 -16.64 27.04 -8.17
CA GLY A 166 -15.26 26.95 -8.63
C GLY A 166 -14.27 26.53 -7.56
N GLU A 167 -14.74 26.11 -6.38
CA GLU A 167 -13.88 25.58 -5.31
C GLU A 167 -13.66 24.08 -5.47
N PRO A 168 -12.46 23.58 -5.13
CA PRO A 168 -12.18 22.14 -5.12
C PRO A 168 -13.13 21.38 -4.21
N VAL A 169 -13.60 20.23 -4.66
CA VAL A 169 -14.39 19.32 -3.82
C VAL A 169 -13.54 18.87 -2.64
N GLU A 170 -14.07 19.12 -1.43
CA GLU A 170 -13.44 18.75 -0.18
C GLU A 170 -14.46 18.14 0.78
N PHE A 171 -14.06 17.08 1.50
CA PHE A 171 -14.90 16.46 2.54
C PHE A 171 -14.07 15.82 3.64
N VAL A 172 -14.72 15.66 4.81
CA VAL A 172 -14.14 14.98 5.97
C VAL A 172 -14.61 13.53 6.02
N SER A 173 -13.67 12.63 6.24
CA SER A 173 -13.87 11.19 6.38
C SER A 173 -13.66 10.78 7.84
N ASN A 174 -14.73 10.39 8.52
CA ASN A 174 -14.67 9.93 9.89
C ASN A 174 -14.82 8.41 9.98
N GLY A 175 -14.17 7.80 10.96
CA GLY A 175 -14.31 6.37 11.21
C GLY A 175 -15.71 5.99 11.71
N ILE A 176 -16.26 4.90 11.19
CA ILE A 176 -17.47 4.26 11.71
C ILE A 176 -17.06 3.27 12.81
N HIS A 177 -17.50 3.51 14.04
CA HIS A 177 -17.02 2.76 15.21
C HIS A 177 -18.15 1.98 15.87
N LYS A 178 -18.34 0.71 15.52
CA LYS A 178 -19.31 -0.16 16.20
C LYS A 178 -19.10 -0.16 17.71
N GLY A 179 -20.17 0.10 18.45
CA GLY A 179 -20.16 0.10 19.91
C GLY A 179 -20.10 1.47 20.58
N ARG A 180 -19.97 2.57 19.81
CA ARG A 180 -20.29 3.92 20.31
C ARG A 180 -21.78 4.18 20.05
N ALA A 181 -22.42 4.95 20.92
CA ALA A 181 -23.88 5.22 20.86
C ALA A 181 -24.35 5.91 19.56
N SER A 182 -23.43 6.43 18.76
CA SER A 182 -23.65 7.09 17.46
C SER A 182 -23.27 6.23 16.26
N ASP A 183 -22.85 4.97 16.47
CA ASP A 183 -22.31 4.16 15.38
C ASP A 183 -23.40 3.56 14.51
N PRO A 184 -23.33 3.69 13.17
CA PRO A 184 -24.15 2.90 12.27
C PRO A 184 -23.83 1.41 12.45
N THR A 185 -24.84 0.56 12.26
CA THR A 185 -24.71 -0.89 12.43
C THR A 185 -23.89 -1.58 11.34
N ASP A 186 -23.62 -0.86 10.23
CA ASP A 186 -22.95 -1.39 9.04
C ASP A 186 -21.51 -0.88 8.94
N GLY A 187 -20.59 -1.76 8.53
CA GLY A 187 -19.18 -1.46 8.34
C GLY A 187 -18.25 -2.30 9.23
N LEU A 188 -16.97 -2.33 8.83
CA LEU A 188 -15.92 -3.04 9.56
C LEU A 188 -15.36 -2.15 10.67
N ARG A 189 -15.37 -2.68 11.88
CA ARG A 189 -14.86 -1.96 13.05
C ARG A 189 -13.42 -1.49 12.84
N LEU A 190 -13.13 -0.20 13.07
CA LEU A 190 -11.82 0.46 12.93
C LEU A 190 -11.26 0.47 11.50
N LEU A 191 -12.07 0.17 10.49
CA LEU A 191 -11.65 0.15 9.08
C LEU A 191 -12.58 0.99 8.20
N SER A 192 -13.89 0.94 8.43
CA SER A 192 -14.87 1.66 7.60
C SER A 192 -15.01 3.12 7.98
N THR A 193 -15.34 3.94 6.96
CA THR A 193 -15.57 5.38 7.12
C THR A 193 -16.96 5.77 6.59
N ASP A 194 -17.46 6.94 7.04
CA ASP A 194 -18.72 7.53 6.55
C ASP A 194 -18.59 7.97 5.07
N TYR A 195 -17.54 8.70 4.75
CA TYR A 195 -17.23 9.15 3.38
C TYR A 195 -15.84 8.63 2.98
N PRO A 196 -15.76 7.53 2.23
CA PRO A 196 -14.48 6.96 1.80
C PRO A 196 -13.79 7.82 0.74
N MET A 197 -12.46 7.71 0.64
CA MET A 197 -11.73 8.19 -0.52
C MET A 197 -12.14 7.38 -1.75
N VAL A 198 -12.52 8.03 -2.85
CA VAL A 198 -12.93 7.35 -4.09
C VAL A 198 -11.94 7.65 -5.21
N VAL A 199 -11.47 6.62 -5.90
CA VAL A 199 -10.53 6.76 -7.02
C VAL A 199 -10.89 5.81 -8.17
N PRO A 200 -10.63 6.18 -9.43
CA PRO A 200 -10.89 5.31 -10.55
C PRO A 200 -9.83 4.21 -10.67
N ALA A 201 -10.26 3.01 -11.06
CA ALA A 201 -9.37 1.91 -11.43
C ALA A 201 -8.59 2.24 -12.71
N ASN A 202 -7.40 1.65 -12.83
CA ASN A 202 -6.52 1.80 -13.99
C ASN A 202 -6.13 3.26 -14.29
N ARG A 203 -6.03 4.11 -13.26
CA ARG A 203 -5.56 5.48 -13.35
C ARG A 203 -4.40 5.70 -12.39
N TYR A 204 -3.47 6.56 -12.77
CA TYR A 204 -2.43 7.03 -11.86
C TYR A 204 -3.03 8.02 -10.86
N ILE A 205 -2.95 7.70 -9.60
CA ILE A 205 -3.35 8.57 -8.51
C ILE A 205 -2.09 9.21 -7.95
N ARG A 206 -2.05 10.53 -7.92
CA ARG A 206 -1.01 11.31 -7.24
C ARG A 206 -1.63 11.94 -6.01
N PHE A 207 -1.06 11.70 -4.87
CA PHE A 207 -1.58 12.25 -3.62
C PHE A 207 -0.53 13.05 -2.87
N TYR A 208 -1.03 14.00 -2.10
CA TYR A 208 -0.22 14.86 -1.25
C TYR A 208 -0.71 14.73 0.18
N THR A 209 0.20 14.46 1.14
CA THR A 209 -0.16 14.37 2.55
C THR A 209 0.38 15.56 3.34
N ALA A 210 -0.46 16.10 4.22
CA ALA A 210 -0.11 17.10 5.21
C ALA A 210 -0.95 16.86 6.49
N ALA A 211 -0.63 17.52 7.57
CA ALA A 211 -1.46 17.51 8.78
C ALA A 211 -1.77 18.92 9.26
N ALA A 212 -2.92 19.09 9.94
CA ALA A 212 -3.34 20.36 10.50
C ALA A 212 -2.78 20.59 11.91
N ASP A 213 -2.53 19.53 12.67
CA ASP A 213 -2.28 19.55 14.11
C ASP A 213 -1.00 18.79 14.52
N VAL A 214 -1.05 17.47 14.57
CA VAL A 214 0.09 16.60 14.91
C VAL A 214 0.50 15.75 13.72
N ILE A 215 1.55 14.95 13.84
CA ILE A 215 1.95 14.01 12.80
C ILE A 215 0.95 12.85 12.77
N HIS A 216 0.46 12.51 11.57
CA HIS A 216 -0.28 11.31 11.24
C HIS A 216 0.46 10.55 10.14
N SER A 217 0.01 9.35 9.76
CA SER A 217 0.57 8.63 8.61
C SER A 217 -0.54 7.95 7.85
N TRP A 218 -0.68 8.30 6.57
CA TRP A 218 -1.66 7.70 5.67
C TRP A 218 -1.08 6.38 5.12
N ALA A 219 -1.71 5.25 5.49
CA ALA A 219 -1.19 3.93 5.16
C ALA A 219 -2.28 2.99 4.71
N VAL A 220 -2.09 2.37 3.53
CA VAL A 220 -2.94 1.31 2.98
C VAL A 220 -2.06 0.10 2.65
N PRO A 221 -2.10 -0.96 3.47
CA PRO A 221 -1.19 -2.11 3.34
C PRO A 221 -1.27 -2.81 1.98
N ALA A 222 -2.47 -2.98 1.41
CA ALA A 222 -2.66 -3.61 0.10
C ALA A 222 -2.01 -2.81 -1.05
N PHE A 223 -1.80 -1.51 -0.88
CA PHE A 223 -1.08 -0.66 -1.84
C PHE A 223 0.43 -0.64 -1.58
N ALA A 224 0.89 -1.14 -0.45
CA ALA A 224 2.23 -0.97 0.12
C ALA A 224 2.62 0.51 0.25
N ILE A 225 1.67 1.35 0.64
CA ILE A 225 1.87 2.78 0.86
C ILE A 225 1.80 3.08 2.34
N LYS A 226 2.76 3.88 2.79
CA LYS A 226 2.79 4.53 4.10
C LYS A 226 3.55 5.85 3.94
N VAL A 227 2.82 6.97 4.04
CA VAL A 227 3.38 8.32 3.90
C VAL A 227 2.92 9.19 5.06
N ASP A 228 3.86 9.79 5.76
CA ASP A 228 3.56 10.64 6.90
C ASP A 228 2.88 11.93 6.46
N ALA A 229 1.86 12.32 7.22
CA ALA A 229 1.19 13.61 7.13
C ALA A 229 1.73 14.50 8.25
N ILE A 230 2.58 15.47 7.88
CA ILE A 230 3.37 16.28 8.82
C ILE A 230 2.91 17.72 8.76
N PRO A 231 2.65 18.40 9.92
CA PRO A 231 2.33 19.82 9.95
C PRO A 231 3.43 20.68 9.29
N GLY A 232 3.00 21.56 8.38
CA GLY A 232 3.92 22.46 7.68
C GLY A 232 4.76 21.81 6.57
N ARG A 233 4.55 20.53 6.26
CA ARG A 233 5.24 19.82 5.19
C ARG A 233 4.23 19.16 4.26
N LEU A 234 4.47 19.25 2.95
CA LEU A 234 3.71 18.54 1.92
C LEU A 234 4.56 17.37 1.42
N ASN A 235 4.15 16.14 1.74
CA ASN A 235 4.73 14.94 1.18
C ASN A 235 3.91 14.49 -0.04
N GLU A 236 4.57 13.87 -1.01
CA GLU A 236 3.96 13.40 -2.25
C GLU A 236 4.12 11.87 -2.35
N GLY A 237 3.13 11.22 -2.91
CA GLY A 237 3.16 9.82 -3.27
C GLY A 237 2.27 9.52 -4.46
N TRP A 238 2.33 8.29 -4.95
CA TRP A 238 1.51 7.85 -6.06
C TRP A 238 1.15 6.38 -5.95
N PHE A 239 0.06 5.99 -6.60
CA PHE A 239 -0.31 4.58 -6.80
C PHE A 239 -1.18 4.41 -8.05
N LEU A 240 -1.32 3.16 -8.47
CA LEU A 240 -2.29 2.73 -9.48
C LEU A 240 -2.85 1.39 -9.04
N VAL A 241 -4.17 1.30 -8.92
CA VAL A 241 -4.91 0.07 -8.62
C VAL A 241 -5.66 -0.38 -9.87
N ARG A 242 -5.52 -1.64 -10.22
CA ARG A 242 -6.18 -2.17 -11.42
C ARG A 242 -7.56 -2.75 -11.14
N GLU A 243 -7.71 -3.40 -10.03
CA GLU A 243 -8.95 -4.11 -9.69
C GLU A 243 -9.86 -3.20 -8.85
N PRO A 244 -11.09 -2.92 -9.31
CA PRO A 244 -12.10 -2.26 -8.47
C PRO A 244 -12.35 -3.04 -7.18
N GLY A 245 -12.57 -2.29 -6.09
CA GLY A 245 -12.78 -2.92 -4.79
C GLY A 245 -12.69 -1.94 -3.63
N VAL A 246 -12.82 -2.47 -2.42
CA VAL A 246 -12.68 -1.69 -1.18
C VAL A 246 -11.37 -2.07 -0.50
N TYR A 247 -10.55 -1.08 -0.19
CA TYR A 247 -9.23 -1.25 0.40
C TYR A 247 -9.15 -0.47 1.70
N TYR A 248 -8.59 -1.09 2.73
CA TYR A 248 -8.58 -0.52 4.06
C TYR A 248 -7.16 -0.20 4.53
N GLY A 249 -7.08 0.83 5.35
CA GLY A 249 -5.88 1.26 6.02
C GLY A 249 -6.19 1.93 7.36
N GLN A 250 -5.13 2.36 8.02
CA GLN A 250 -5.23 3.02 9.32
C GLN A 250 -4.15 4.07 9.46
N CYS A 251 -4.38 5.08 10.31
CA CYS A 251 -3.33 5.98 10.74
C CYS A 251 -2.15 5.18 11.31
N SER A 252 -0.94 5.45 10.84
CA SER A 252 0.25 4.66 11.18
C SER A 252 1.36 5.48 11.85
N GLU A 253 1.00 6.65 12.43
CA GLU A 253 1.83 7.44 13.33
C GLU A 253 0.99 7.86 14.54
N LEU A 254 1.51 7.66 15.77
CA LEU A 254 0.78 7.90 17.00
C LEU A 254 0.38 9.39 17.12
N CYS A 255 -0.92 9.66 17.05
CA CYS A 255 -1.47 11.01 16.98
C CYS A 255 -2.40 11.38 18.16
N GLY A 256 -2.48 10.58 19.22
CA GLY A 256 -3.26 10.86 20.42
C GLY A 256 -4.26 9.77 20.79
N VAL A 257 -5.29 10.11 21.58
CA VAL A 257 -6.17 9.14 22.24
C VAL A 257 -7.05 8.33 21.26
N ASP A 258 -7.47 8.94 20.16
CA ASP A 258 -8.29 8.29 19.14
C ASP A 258 -7.49 7.87 17.91
N HIS A 259 -6.15 7.69 18.04
CA HIS A 259 -5.28 7.22 16.98
C HIS A 259 -5.79 5.96 16.26
N ALA A 260 -6.34 5.00 16.97
CA ALA A 260 -6.89 3.77 16.41
C ALA A 260 -8.29 3.96 15.75
N TYR A 261 -8.88 5.14 15.88
CA TYR A 261 -10.25 5.46 15.48
C TYR A 261 -10.32 6.40 14.26
N MET A 262 -9.23 6.57 13.53
CA MET A 262 -9.19 7.30 12.26
C MET A 262 -8.72 6.37 11.12
N PRO A 263 -9.60 5.46 10.68
CA PRO A 263 -9.32 4.52 9.60
C PRO A 263 -9.20 5.23 8.25
N ILE A 264 -8.75 4.47 7.26
CA ILE A 264 -8.70 4.85 5.86
C ILE A 264 -9.50 3.82 5.09
N GLU A 265 -10.53 4.26 4.37
CA GLU A 265 -11.25 3.45 3.41
C GLU A 265 -11.09 4.05 2.02
N VAL A 266 -10.59 3.24 1.07
CA VAL A 266 -10.42 3.64 -0.33
C VAL A 266 -11.31 2.76 -1.19
N ARG A 267 -12.23 3.36 -1.92
CA ARG A 267 -13.06 2.69 -2.93
C ARG A 267 -12.49 2.94 -4.31
N VAL A 268 -11.99 1.88 -4.90
CA VAL A 268 -11.52 1.90 -6.29
C VAL A 268 -12.67 1.45 -7.17
N VAL A 269 -13.10 2.32 -8.08
CA VAL A 269 -14.30 2.10 -8.88
C VAL A 269 -13.98 2.18 -10.39
N PRO A 270 -14.82 1.61 -11.28
CA PRO A 270 -14.73 1.89 -12.71
C PRO A 270 -14.83 3.39 -13.01
N GLN A 271 -14.17 3.86 -14.10
CA GLN A 271 -14.13 5.27 -14.45
C GLN A 271 -15.53 5.91 -14.52
N ALA A 272 -16.50 5.24 -15.14
CA ALA A 272 -17.86 5.76 -15.24
C ALA A 272 -18.55 5.96 -13.87
N GLN A 273 -18.26 5.08 -12.90
CA GLN A 273 -18.78 5.21 -11.54
C GLN A 273 -18.07 6.33 -10.78
N PHE A 274 -16.75 6.52 -11.01
CA PHE A 274 -16.02 7.68 -10.49
C PHE A 274 -16.57 9.00 -11.02
N ASP A 275 -16.86 9.08 -12.32
CA ASP A 275 -17.43 10.27 -12.94
C ASP A 275 -18.81 10.60 -12.35
N ALA A 276 -19.67 9.58 -12.17
CA ALA A 276 -20.97 9.76 -11.53
C ALA A 276 -20.87 10.21 -10.07
N TRP A 277 -19.93 9.63 -9.32
CA TRP A 277 -19.62 10.05 -7.95
C TRP A 277 -19.16 11.52 -7.92
N ALA A 278 -18.26 11.90 -8.83
CA ALA A 278 -17.72 13.25 -8.90
C ALA A 278 -18.82 14.31 -9.19
N GLU A 279 -19.79 13.99 -10.04
CA GLU A 279 -20.92 14.90 -10.32
C GLU A 279 -21.80 15.10 -9.06
N LEU A 280 -22.06 14.04 -8.29
CA LEU A 280 -22.80 14.17 -7.03
C LEU A 280 -22.02 15.01 -6.00
N MET A 281 -20.70 14.80 -5.92
CA MET A 281 -19.83 15.60 -5.04
C MET A 281 -19.84 17.09 -5.41
N LYS A 282 -19.77 17.42 -6.71
CA LYS A 282 -19.89 18.81 -7.21
C LYS A 282 -21.22 19.46 -6.84
N ALA A 283 -22.29 18.68 -6.84
CA ALA A 283 -23.63 19.12 -6.45
C ALA A 283 -23.81 19.24 -4.93
N GLY A 284 -22.81 18.87 -4.11
CA GLY A 284 -22.88 18.85 -2.65
C GLY A 284 -23.72 17.71 -2.07
N ASP A 285 -24.08 16.71 -2.88
CA ASP A 285 -24.81 15.51 -2.44
C ASP A 285 -23.82 14.42 -1.96
N PHE A 286 -23.23 14.62 -0.78
CA PHE A 286 -22.26 13.71 -0.20
C PHE A 286 -22.85 12.32 0.12
N ASP A 287 -24.10 12.29 0.59
CA ASP A 287 -24.80 11.04 0.94
C ASP A 287 -25.11 10.23 -0.33
N GLY A 288 -25.62 10.90 -1.38
CA GLY A 288 -25.84 10.27 -2.68
C GLY A 288 -24.55 9.78 -3.31
N ALA A 289 -23.46 10.55 -3.19
CA ALA A 289 -22.13 10.17 -3.67
C ALA A 289 -21.60 8.93 -2.93
N ALA A 290 -21.67 8.87 -1.59
CA ALA A 290 -21.29 7.71 -0.80
C ALA A 290 -22.14 6.47 -1.15
N ALA A 291 -23.45 6.65 -1.31
CA ALA A 291 -24.38 5.58 -1.73
C ALA A 291 -24.05 5.05 -3.13
N SER A 292 -23.68 5.92 -4.10
CA SER A 292 -23.37 5.54 -5.48
C SER A 292 -22.17 4.58 -5.60
N VAL A 293 -21.25 4.61 -4.63
CA VAL A 293 -20.06 3.75 -4.60
C VAL A 293 -20.16 2.60 -3.58
N SER A 294 -21.27 2.49 -2.84
CA SER A 294 -21.48 1.42 -1.85
C SER A 294 -21.62 0.02 -2.48
N GLN A 295 -22.04 -0.07 -3.73
CA GLN A 295 -22.35 -1.31 -4.46
C GLN A 295 -21.28 -1.73 -5.49
N ILE A 296 -20.01 -1.36 -5.32
CA ILE A 296 -18.90 -1.74 -6.24
C ILE A 296 -18.87 -3.26 -6.47
N ALA A 297 -19.25 -4.04 -5.48
CA ALA A 297 -19.15 -5.50 -5.48
C ALA A 297 -20.14 -6.22 -6.38
N SER A 298 -21.30 -5.63 -6.68
CA SER A 298 -22.41 -6.36 -7.34
C SER A 298 -22.47 -6.17 -8.87
N ALA A 299 -21.94 -5.08 -9.41
CA ALA A 299 -22.08 -4.75 -10.83
C ALA A 299 -21.08 -5.47 -11.76
N GLU A 300 -19.86 -5.78 -11.28
CA GLU A 300 -18.83 -6.43 -12.15
C GLU A 300 -18.82 -7.95 -12.06
N THR A 301 -19.39 -8.55 -11.04
CA THR A 301 -19.46 -10.01 -10.91
C THR A 301 -20.38 -10.63 -11.98
N GLU A 302 -21.40 -9.92 -12.44
CA GLU A 302 -22.30 -10.40 -13.49
C GLU A 302 -21.68 -10.36 -14.90
N THR A 303 -20.77 -9.42 -15.17
CA THR A 303 -20.18 -9.27 -16.52
C THR A 303 -19.03 -10.25 -16.80
N LYS A 304 -18.26 -10.67 -15.80
CA LYS A 304 -17.18 -11.66 -15.97
C LYS A 304 -17.68 -13.09 -16.15
N PHE A 305 -18.88 -13.43 -15.70
CA PHE A 305 -19.47 -14.76 -15.86
C PHE A 305 -20.38 -14.90 -17.10
N ALA A 306 -20.72 -13.80 -17.76
CA ALA A 306 -21.51 -13.81 -18.99
C ALA A 306 -20.63 -13.90 -20.27
N SER A 307 -19.31 -13.88 -20.15
CA SER A 307 -18.36 -13.89 -21.28
C SER A 307 -17.44 -15.12 -21.34
N ASN A 308 -17.78 -16.22 -20.63
CA ASN A 308 -17.13 -17.53 -20.77
C ASN A 308 -18.13 -18.62 -21.16
#